data_0c700852a44063691f26be34664814e2
#
_entry.id   0c700852a44063691f26be34664814e2
#
_cell.length_a   1.000
_cell.length_b   1.000
_cell.length_c   1.000
_cell.angle_alpha   90.00
_cell.angle_beta   90.00
_cell.angle_gamma   90.00
#
_symmetry.space_group_name_H-M   'P 1'
#
loop_
_entity.id
_entity.type
_entity.pdbx_description
1 polymer ?
#
loop_
_entity_poly.entity_id
_entity_poly.type
_entity_poly.pdbx_seq_one_letter_code
_entity_poly.pdbx_strand_id
1 'polypeptide(L)'
;IRFNNLTLGYGTRTLIDSLTGEVRCGELTALVGRNGTGKSTLLRAIAQLGEIHSGDIFLNGKPIGDISPAELSTLVAFVTTDKVRIANLRCRDVVALGRAPYTNWIGRMQQLDNEIVEQALASVGMSDYADKTMDRMSDGECQRIMIARALAQQTPIILLDEPTAFLDMPNRYELCTLLRKLAHEENKCIFFSTHELDIALELCDSIALISPPQLHILPTEEMVRSGHIERLFTTGIVSFDPETRTVSIKEK
;
A
#
# COMPACT_ATOMS: atom_id res chain seq x y z
N ILE A 1 11.76 -4.23 2.01
CA ILE A 1 11.08 -5.46 2.49
C ILE A 1 11.65 -6.61 1.69
N ARG A 2 12.13 -7.67 2.36
CA ARG A 2 12.64 -8.87 1.68
C ARG A 2 11.84 -10.10 2.10
N PHE A 3 11.53 -10.95 1.14
CA PHE A 3 10.83 -12.22 1.34
C PHE A 3 11.79 -13.39 1.09
N ASN A 4 11.72 -14.42 1.91
CA ASN A 4 12.54 -15.62 1.80
C ASN A 4 11.66 -16.87 1.95
N ASN A 5 11.41 -17.56 0.83
CA ASN A 5 10.54 -18.75 0.76
C ASN A 5 9.20 -18.58 1.48
N LEU A 6 8.62 -17.38 1.40
CA LEU A 6 7.41 -17.03 2.13
C LEU A 6 6.19 -17.74 1.54
N THR A 7 5.44 -18.45 2.39
CA THR A 7 4.16 -19.08 2.05
C THR A 7 3.06 -18.51 2.93
N LEU A 8 1.99 -18.04 2.29
CA LEU A 8 0.84 -17.41 2.93
C LEU A 8 -0.47 -18.04 2.48
N GLY A 9 -1.46 -18.03 3.37
CA GLY A 9 -2.79 -18.54 3.09
C GLY A 9 -3.76 -18.42 4.25
N TYR A 10 -4.86 -19.15 4.17
CA TYR A 10 -5.87 -19.25 5.23
C TYR A 10 -6.17 -20.71 5.51
N GLY A 11 -6.01 -21.15 6.75
CA GLY A 11 -6.17 -22.55 7.12
C GLY A 11 -5.28 -23.45 6.25
N THR A 12 -5.87 -24.35 5.48
CA THR A 12 -5.14 -25.25 4.55
C THR A 12 -4.98 -24.69 3.14
N ARG A 13 -5.59 -23.56 2.81
CA ARG A 13 -5.53 -22.96 1.46
C ARG A 13 -4.32 -22.06 1.33
N THR A 14 -3.36 -22.46 0.50
CA THR A 14 -2.23 -21.60 0.09
C THR A 14 -2.66 -20.60 -0.97
N LEU A 15 -2.33 -19.33 -0.78
CA LEU A 15 -2.56 -18.24 -1.73
C LEU A 15 -1.27 -17.82 -2.45
N ILE A 16 -0.17 -17.75 -1.70
CA ILE A 16 1.17 -17.43 -2.20
C ILE A 16 2.09 -18.53 -1.69
N ASP A 17 2.90 -19.10 -2.56
CA ASP A 17 3.83 -20.18 -2.24
C ASP A 17 5.26 -19.81 -2.59
N SER A 18 6.18 -20.04 -1.64
CA SER A 18 7.63 -19.96 -1.81
C SER A 18 8.11 -18.62 -2.41
N LEU A 19 7.46 -17.52 -2.05
CA LEU A 19 7.85 -16.18 -2.50
C LEU A 19 9.26 -15.85 -2.02
N THR A 20 10.15 -15.55 -2.96
CA THR A 20 11.47 -14.97 -2.70
C THR A 20 11.64 -13.75 -3.59
N GLY A 21 12.01 -12.63 -2.98
CA GLY A 21 12.14 -11.34 -3.67
C GLY A 21 12.21 -10.17 -2.71
N GLU A 22 12.20 -8.98 -3.26
CA GLU A 22 12.27 -7.76 -2.45
C GLU A 22 11.42 -6.61 -3.02
N VAL A 23 10.89 -5.77 -2.13
CA VAL A 23 10.31 -4.46 -2.41
C VAL A 23 11.27 -3.42 -1.84
N ARG A 24 11.74 -2.50 -2.69
CA ARG A 24 12.87 -1.61 -2.38
C ARG A 24 12.39 -0.26 -1.83
N CYS A 25 13.25 0.37 -1.03
CA CYS A 25 13.09 1.78 -0.70
C CYS A 25 13.44 2.64 -1.91
N GLY A 26 12.85 3.83 -1.99
CA GLY A 26 13.00 4.72 -3.14
C GLY A 26 12.12 4.33 -4.33
N GLU A 27 11.32 3.27 -4.24
CA GLU A 27 10.44 2.79 -5.29
C GLU A 27 8.96 2.81 -4.87
N LEU A 28 8.09 3.17 -5.80
CA LEU A 28 6.65 2.92 -5.72
C LEU A 28 6.37 1.55 -6.34
N THR A 29 5.97 0.58 -5.54
CA THR A 29 5.68 -0.79 -5.99
C THR A 29 4.19 -1.09 -5.92
N ALA A 30 3.58 -1.51 -7.03
CA ALA A 30 2.20 -1.96 -7.08
C ALA A 30 2.09 -3.48 -6.86
N LEU A 31 1.20 -3.89 -5.95
CA LEU A 31 0.80 -5.29 -5.78
C LEU A 31 -0.46 -5.54 -6.60
N VAL A 32 -0.29 -6.17 -7.75
CA VAL A 32 -1.36 -6.40 -8.74
C VAL A 32 -1.82 -7.86 -8.70
N GLY A 33 -3.10 -8.08 -8.85
CA GLY A 33 -3.70 -9.41 -8.93
C GLY A 33 -5.22 -9.35 -8.85
N ARG A 34 -5.88 -10.44 -9.24
CA ARG A 34 -7.36 -10.54 -9.18
C ARG A 34 -7.84 -10.50 -7.73
N ASN A 35 -9.12 -10.22 -7.53
CA ASN A 35 -9.71 -10.23 -6.19
C ASN A 35 -9.62 -11.64 -5.57
N GLY A 36 -9.30 -11.71 -4.28
CA GLY A 36 -9.15 -12.97 -3.54
C GLY A 36 -7.85 -13.73 -3.79
N THR A 37 -6.84 -13.13 -4.47
CA THR A 37 -5.54 -13.77 -4.74
C THR A 37 -4.53 -13.66 -3.59
N GLY A 38 -4.83 -12.87 -2.54
CA GLY A 38 -3.94 -12.76 -1.38
C GLY A 38 -3.24 -11.40 -1.23
N LYS A 39 -3.62 -10.36 -1.99
CA LYS A 39 -3.03 -9.00 -1.88
C LYS A 39 -3.08 -8.48 -0.44
N SER A 40 -4.28 -8.35 0.12
CA SER A 40 -4.46 -7.88 1.51
C SER A 40 -3.83 -8.83 2.54
N THR A 41 -3.79 -10.14 2.25
CA THR A 41 -3.13 -11.12 3.13
C THR A 41 -1.63 -10.87 3.22
N LEU A 42 -0.97 -10.59 2.09
CA LEU A 42 0.46 -10.26 2.07
C LEU A 42 0.73 -8.95 2.80
N LEU A 43 -0.04 -7.89 2.54
CA LEU A 43 0.13 -6.61 3.23
C LEU A 43 -0.08 -6.75 4.75
N ARG A 44 -1.10 -7.50 5.17
CA ARG A 44 -1.36 -7.79 6.58
C ARG A 44 -0.25 -8.62 7.22
N ALA A 45 0.33 -9.60 6.51
CA ALA A 45 1.46 -10.38 7.02
C ALA A 45 2.69 -9.47 7.26
N ILE A 46 2.99 -8.52 6.36
CA ILE A 46 4.06 -7.53 6.54
C ILE A 46 3.78 -6.60 7.74
N ALA A 47 2.53 -6.29 8.02
CA ALA A 47 2.11 -5.48 9.17
C ALA A 47 1.96 -6.28 10.48
N GLN A 48 2.36 -7.56 10.53
CA GLN A 48 2.12 -8.50 11.66
C GLN A 48 0.64 -8.64 12.05
N LEU A 49 -0.27 -8.43 11.11
CA LEU A 49 -1.73 -8.57 11.29
C LEU A 49 -2.28 -9.82 10.59
N GLY A 50 -1.42 -10.68 10.08
CA GLY A 50 -1.74 -11.92 9.38
C GLY A 50 -0.78 -13.04 9.72
N GLU A 51 -1.20 -14.28 9.48
CA GLU A 51 -0.39 -15.47 9.74
C GLU A 51 0.55 -15.77 8.57
N ILE A 52 1.76 -16.24 8.89
CA ILE A 52 2.74 -16.77 7.96
C ILE A 52 2.73 -18.29 8.12
N HIS A 53 2.51 -19.04 7.03
CA HIS A 53 2.54 -20.51 7.07
C HIS A 53 3.97 -21.03 7.14
N SER A 54 4.89 -20.49 6.33
CA SER A 54 6.31 -20.81 6.35
C SER A 54 7.13 -19.70 5.69
N GLY A 55 8.46 -19.75 5.86
CA GLY A 55 9.40 -18.74 5.35
C GLY A 55 9.44 -17.49 6.21
N ASP A 56 10.12 -16.46 5.73
CA ASP A 56 10.41 -15.27 6.50
C ASP A 56 10.15 -13.98 5.72
N ILE A 57 9.76 -12.93 6.46
CA ILE A 57 9.74 -11.54 6.01
C ILE A 57 10.81 -10.78 6.79
N PHE A 58 11.61 -9.99 6.08
CA PHE A 58 12.62 -9.12 6.68
C PHE A 58 12.29 -7.65 6.42
N LEU A 59 12.29 -6.84 7.47
CA LEU A 59 12.19 -5.38 7.40
C LEU A 59 13.53 -4.79 7.81
N ASN A 60 14.15 -4.00 6.93
CA ASN A 60 15.51 -3.45 7.15
C ASN A 60 16.55 -4.52 7.59
N GLY A 61 16.45 -5.72 7.03
CA GLY A 61 17.36 -6.84 7.31
C GLY A 61 17.05 -7.62 8.59
N LYS A 62 16.08 -7.21 9.42
CA LYS A 62 15.65 -7.89 10.65
C LYS A 62 14.44 -8.78 10.37
N PRO A 63 14.43 -10.06 10.80
CA PRO A 63 13.26 -10.93 10.68
C PRO A 63 12.05 -10.31 11.39
N ILE A 64 10.88 -10.39 10.76
CA ILE A 64 9.67 -9.76 11.29
C ILE A 64 9.25 -10.32 12.64
N GLY A 65 9.53 -11.59 12.91
CA GLY A 65 9.26 -12.26 14.20
C GLY A 65 10.07 -11.68 15.37
N ASP A 66 11.20 -11.03 15.09
CA ASP A 66 12.08 -10.41 16.09
C ASP A 66 11.74 -8.92 16.33
N ILE A 67 10.79 -8.36 15.57
CA ILE A 67 10.38 -6.96 15.65
C ILE A 67 9.23 -6.84 16.65
N SER A 68 9.41 -6.07 17.72
CA SER A 68 8.35 -5.80 18.68
C SER A 68 7.26 -4.90 18.07
N PRO A 69 6.00 -4.95 18.57
CA PRO A 69 4.93 -4.05 18.09
C PRO A 69 5.29 -2.56 18.19
N ALA A 70 6.01 -2.15 19.23
CA ALA A 70 6.48 -0.78 19.39
C ALA A 70 7.49 -0.40 18.31
N GLU A 71 8.46 -1.26 18.01
CA GLU A 71 9.42 -1.07 16.93
C GLU A 71 8.73 -1.07 15.56
N LEU A 72 7.80 -2.01 15.32
CA LEU A 72 7.06 -2.10 14.07
C LEU A 72 6.28 -0.81 13.80
N SER A 73 5.67 -0.20 14.82
CA SER A 73 4.91 1.04 14.68
C SER A 73 5.74 2.25 14.24
N THR A 74 7.07 2.18 14.37
CA THR A 74 8.00 3.19 13.84
C THR A 74 8.61 2.82 12.49
N LEU A 75 8.40 1.58 12.03
CA LEU A 75 8.93 1.06 10.77
C LEU A 75 7.86 1.00 9.67
N VAL A 76 6.61 0.69 10.02
CA VAL A 76 5.54 0.42 9.07
C VAL A 76 4.30 1.24 9.39
N ALA A 77 3.81 2.02 8.43
CA ALA A 77 2.46 2.55 8.41
C ALA A 77 1.58 1.68 7.51
N PHE A 78 0.37 1.39 7.94
CA PHE A 78 -0.58 0.58 7.17
C PHE A 78 -1.94 1.28 7.06
N VAL A 79 -2.42 1.40 5.83
CA VAL A 79 -3.76 1.91 5.49
C VAL A 79 -4.55 0.76 4.89
N THR A 80 -5.66 0.41 5.54
CA THR A 80 -6.57 -0.64 5.09
C THR A 80 -7.62 -0.09 4.14
N THR A 81 -8.24 -0.96 3.34
CA THR A 81 -9.39 -0.62 2.48
C THR A 81 -10.66 -0.31 3.28
N ASP A 82 -10.69 -0.65 4.58
CA ASP A 82 -11.87 -0.49 5.42
C ASP A 82 -12.29 0.98 5.52
N LYS A 83 -13.59 1.23 5.34
CA LYS A 83 -14.16 2.56 5.51
C LYS A 83 -14.14 2.98 6.96
N VAL A 84 -13.18 3.84 7.31
CA VAL A 84 -13.05 4.37 8.66
C VAL A 84 -13.87 5.65 8.78
N ARG A 85 -15.02 5.58 9.47
CA ARG A 85 -15.83 6.75 9.83
C ARG A 85 -15.93 6.82 11.33
N ILE A 86 -15.25 7.79 11.93
CA ILE A 86 -15.26 8.00 13.37
C ILE A 86 -16.15 9.22 13.65
N ALA A 87 -17.30 8.98 14.28
CA ALA A 87 -18.24 10.05 14.60
C ALA A 87 -17.61 11.07 15.58
N ASN A 88 -17.86 12.35 15.33
CA ASN A 88 -17.40 13.48 16.15
C ASN A 88 -15.88 13.63 16.30
N LEU A 89 -15.05 12.88 15.53
CA LEU A 89 -13.60 13.07 15.53
C LEU A 89 -13.21 13.96 14.34
N ARG A 90 -12.43 15.01 14.60
CA ARG A 90 -11.95 15.92 13.54
C ARG A 90 -10.88 15.24 12.70
N CYS A 91 -10.76 15.65 11.43
CA CYS A 91 -9.74 15.12 10.53
C CYS A 91 -8.32 15.27 11.09
N ARG A 92 -7.99 16.45 11.68
CA ARG A 92 -6.68 16.66 12.34
C ARG A 92 -6.43 15.68 13.48
N ASP A 93 -7.45 15.34 14.27
CA ASP A 93 -7.31 14.42 15.40
C ASP A 93 -7.06 13.00 14.92
N VAL A 94 -7.70 12.60 13.80
CA VAL A 94 -7.43 11.30 13.14
C VAL A 94 -6.00 11.25 12.63
N VAL A 95 -5.51 12.30 11.97
CA VAL A 95 -4.13 12.37 11.49
C VAL A 95 -3.14 12.36 12.65
N ALA A 96 -3.47 13.04 13.76
CA ALA A 96 -2.67 13.05 14.98
C ALA A 96 -2.47 11.67 15.61
N LEU A 97 -3.40 10.71 15.41
CA LEU A 97 -3.19 9.31 15.83
C LEU A 97 -1.95 8.68 15.17
N GLY A 98 -1.52 9.18 14.01
CA GLY A 98 -0.25 8.76 13.39
C GLY A 98 0.97 9.07 14.26
N ARG A 99 0.88 10.05 15.18
CA ARG A 99 1.95 10.40 16.10
C ARG A 99 2.00 9.52 17.36
N ALA A 100 1.03 8.61 17.55
CA ALA A 100 0.96 7.76 18.75
C ALA A 100 2.28 7.05 19.10
N PRO A 101 3.09 6.52 18.16
CA PRO A 101 4.38 5.89 18.47
C PRO A 101 5.41 6.83 19.11
N TYR A 102 5.24 8.15 18.95
CA TYR A 102 6.19 9.18 19.40
C TYR A 102 5.71 9.98 20.60
N THR A 103 4.46 9.77 21.03
CA THR A 103 3.89 10.44 22.20
C THR A 103 4.17 9.64 23.48
N ASN A 104 4.09 10.33 24.62
CA ASN A 104 4.17 9.66 25.92
C ASN A 104 2.89 8.85 26.23
N TRP A 105 2.89 8.10 27.32
CA TRP A 105 1.76 7.26 27.75
C TRP A 105 0.43 8.03 27.97
N ILE A 106 0.47 9.36 28.12
CA ILE A 106 -0.73 10.22 28.22
C ILE A 106 -1.19 10.68 26.83
N GLY A 107 -0.41 10.41 25.74
CA GLY A 107 -0.72 10.87 24.40
C GLY A 107 -0.48 12.37 24.19
N ARG A 108 0.39 13.02 25.00
CA ARG A 108 0.66 14.45 24.89
C ARG A 108 1.49 14.72 23.64
N MET A 109 0.92 15.47 22.70
CA MET A 109 1.60 15.96 21.50
C MET A 109 2.47 17.18 21.84
N GLN A 110 3.62 17.26 21.16
CA GLN A 110 4.51 18.42 21.17
C GLN A 110 4.19 19.34 19.98
N GLN A 111 4.80 20.54 19.96
CA GLN A 111 4.62 21.47 18.86
C GLN A 111 5.05 20.85 17.51
N LEU A 112 6.16 20.13 17.48
CA LEU A 112 6.64 19.40 16.30
C LEU A 112 5.61 18.39 15.77
N ASP A 113 4.90 17.69 16.65
CA ASP A 113 3.87 16.74 16.22
C ASP A 113 2.71 17.43 15.52
N ASN A 114 2.31 18.62 15.99
CA ASN A 114 1.26 19.43 15.34
C ASN A 114 1.71 19.91 13.95
N GLU A 115 2.96 20.35 13.81
CA GLU A 115 3.55 20.76 12.52
C GLU A 115 3.56 19.59 11.52
N ILE A 116 3.92 18.38 11.98
CA ILE A 116 3.88 17.16 11.16
C ILE A 116 2.45 16.83 10.71
N VAL A 117 1.47 16.96 11.61
CA VAL A 117 0.05 16.73 11.29
C VAL A 117 -0.43 17.73 10.21
N GLU A 118 -0.09 19.01 10.35
CA GLU A 118 -0.45 20.03 9.35
C GLU A 118 0.21 19.76 8.00
N GLN A 119 1.49 19.41 7.99
CA GLN A 119 2.22 19.03 6.77
C GLN A 119 1.61 17.80 6.10
N ALA A 120 1.23 16.77 6.87
CA ALA A 120 0.60 15.57 6.35
C ALA A 120 -0.76 15.87 5.72
N LEU A 121 -1.59 16.72 6.35
CA LEU A 121 -2.85 17.20 5.78
C LEU A 121 -2.64 17.99 4.48
N ALA A 122 -1.65 18.87 4.45
CA ALA A 122 -1.31 19.65 3.27
C ALA A 122 -0.85 18.77 2.10
N SER A 123 -0.04 17.74 2.39
CA SER A 123 0.48 16.80 1.37
C SER A 123 -0.63 16.06 0.61
N VAL A 124 -1.77 15.80 1.24
CA VAL A 124 -2.93 15.14 0.60
C VAL A 124 -4.03 16.13 0.16
N GLY A 125 -3.77 17.45 0.23
CA GLY A 125 -4.72 18.49 -0.16
C GLY A 125 -5.92 18.63 0.79
N MET A 126 -5.76 18.31 2.09
CA MET A 126 -6.85 18.29 3.08
C MET A 126 -6.71 19.33 4.19
N SER A 127 -5.90 20.37 4.02
CA SER A 127 -5.69 21.42 5.02
C SER A 127 -7.00 22.11 5.45
N ASP A 128 -7.85 22.47 4.48
CA ASP A 128 -9.14 23.16 4.75
C ASP A 128 -10.17 22.26 5.45
N TYR A 129 -9.89 20.97 5.53
CA TYR A 129 -10.76 19.97 6.15
C TYR A 129 -10.32 19.58 7.57
N ALA A 130 -9.21 20.16 8.05
CA ALA A 130 -8.61 19.79 9.34
C ALA A 130 -9.60 19.79 10.51
N ASP A 131 -10.49 20.78 10.58
CA ASP A 131 -11.49 20.94 11.65
C ASP A 131 -12.85 20.30 11.35
N LYS A 132 -13.04 19.74 10.15
CA LYS A 132 -14.25 18.97 9.82
C LYS A 132 -14.21 17.60 10.49
N THR A 133 -15.39 17.05 10.79
CA THR A 133 -15.52 15.72 11.37
C THR A 133 -15.61 14.64 10.28
N MET A 134 -15.02 13.46 10.55
CA MET A 134 -14.92 12.35 9.59
C MET A 134 -16.27 11.84 9.08
N ASP A 135 -17.33 11.93 9.89
CA ASP A 135 -18.69 11.53 9.54
C ASP A 135 -19.34 12.42 8.47
N ARG A 136 -18.78 13.61 8.21
CA ARG A 136 -19.24 14.56 7.18
C ARG A 136 -18.41 14.54 5.90
N MET A 137 -17.52 13.58 5.79
CA MET A 137 -16.60 13.46 4.65
C MET A 137 -17.11 12.42 3.65
N SER A 138 -16.81 12.62 2.37
CA SER A 138 -16.96 11.58 1.35
C SER A 138 -15.96 10.43 1.60
N ASP A 139 -16.20 9.27 0.98
CA ASP A 139 -15.29 8.12 1.13
C ASP A 139 -13.88 8.44 0.62
N GLY A 140 -13.77 9.20 -0.49
CA GLY A 140 -12.46 9.62 -1.03
C GLY A 140 -11.73 10.61 -0.13
N GLU A 141 -12.45 11.57 0.50
CA GLU A 141 -11.86 12.48 1.48
C GLU A 141 -11.41 11.72 2.74
N CYS A 142 -12.23 10.77 3.23
CA CYS A 142 -11.82 9.88 4.33
C CYS A 142 -10.54 9.11 4.00
N GLN A 143 -10.43 8.59 2.78
CA GLN A 143 -9.23 7.87 2.32
C GLN A 143 -7.99 8.78 2.34
N ARG A 144 -8.10 10.02 1.85
CA ARG A 144 -7.00 11.01 1.91
C ARG A 144 -6.59 11.31 3.37
N ILE A 145 -7.54 11.43 4.30
CA ILE A 145 -7.24 11.61 5.74
C ILE A 145 -6.52 10.38 6.32
N MET A 146 -6.91 9.16 5.96
CA MET A 146 -6.22 7.96 6.42
C MET A 146 -4.80 7.86 5.87
N ILE A 147 -4.56 8.33 4.64
CA ILE A 147 -3.21 8.44 4.07
C ILE A 147 -2.41 9.53 4.81
N ALA A 148 -3.00 10.71 5.09
CA ALA A 148 -2.36 11.73 5.89
C ALA A 148 -1.94 11.21 7.28
N ARG A 149 -2.78 10.38 7.93
CA ARG A 149 -2.44 9.70 9.19
C ARG A 149 -1.19 8.81 9.03
N ALA A 150 -1.10 8.05 7.94
CA ALA A 150 0.05 7.21 7.65
C ALA A 150 1.32 8.04 7.38
N LEU A 151 1.19 9.18 6.69
CA LEU A 151 2.30 10.12 6.46
C LEU A 151 2.77 10.76 7.77
N ALA A 152 1.84 11.16 8.66
CA ALA A 152 2.17 11.71 9.96
C ALA A 152 2.93 10.73 10.86
N GLN A 153 2.81 9.44 10.63
CA GLN A 153 3.59 8.39 11.35
C GLN A 153 5.08 8.41 10.97
N GLN A 154 5.47 9.03 9.85
CA GLN A 154 6.86 9.21 9.40
C GLN A 154 7.68 7.91 9.32
N THR A 155 7.05 6.81 8.95
CA THR A 155 7.72 5.52 8.81
C THR A 155 8.47 5.39 7.49
N PRO A 156 9.55 4.58 7.42
CA PRO A 156 10.25 4.27 6.17
C PRO A 156 9.43 3.38 5.22
N ILE A 157 8.47 2.60 5.73
CA ILE A 157 7.63 1.70 4.96
C ILE A 157 6.18 2.14 5.06
N ILE A 158 5.50 2.28 3.92
CA ILE A 158 4.07 2.58 3.85
C ILE A 158 3.38 1.50 3.02
N LEU A 159 2.46 0.80 3.67
CA LEU A 159 1.61 -0.22 3.05
C LEU A 159 0.20 0.36 2.86
N LEU A 160 -0.36 0.23 1.65
CA LEU A 160 -1.73 0.69 1.39
C LEU A 160 -2.52 -0.42 0.67
N ASP A 161 -3.66 -0.77 1.25
CA ASP A 161 -4.55 -1.76 0.66
C ASP A 161 -5.65 -1.06 -0.13
N GLU A 162 -5.58 -1.15 -1.46
CA GLU A 162 -6.48 -0.51 -2.43
C GLU A 162 -6.72 1.00 -2.19
N PRO A 163 -5.68 1.85 -2.11
CA PRO A 163 -5.84 3.25 -1.73
C PRO A 163 -6.64 4.09 -2.74
N THR A 164 -6.85 3.59 -3.95
CA THR A 164 -7.55 4.27 -5.04
C THR A 164 -9.03 3.87 -5.17
N ALA A 165 -9.51 2.88 -4.39
CA ALA A 165 -10.81 2.23 -4.58
C ALA A 165 -12.03 3.19 -4.54
N PHE A 166 -11.94 4.32 -3.82
CA PHE A 166 -13.04 5.29 -3.66
C PHE A 166 -12.79 6.62 -4.37
N LEU A 167 -11.77 6.68 -5.22
CA LEU A 167 -11.39 7.89 -5.95
C LEU A 167 -11.84 7.80 -7.40
N ASP A 168 -12.21 8.94 -7.97
CA ASP A 168 -12.38 9.09 -9.42
C ASP A 168 -11.02 9.09 -10.14
N MET A 169 -11.03 8.95 -11.45
CA MET A 169 -9.81 8.78 -12.24
C MET A 169 -8.78 9.90 -11.99
N PRO A 170 -9.08 11.21 -12.05
CA PRO A 170 -8.07 12.24 -11.78
C PRO A 170 -7.46 12.11 -10.39
N ASN A 171 -8.28 11.90 -9.36
CA ASN A 171 -7.82 11.78 -7.98
C ASN A 171 -6.95 10.54 -7.74
N ARG A 172 -7.17 9.43 -8.48
CA ARG A 172 -6.29 8.24 -8.43
C ARG A 172 -4.89 8.56 -8.91
N TYR A 173 -4.78 9.23 -10.07
CA TYR A 173 -3.49 9.64 -10.63
C TYR A 173 -2.76 10.65 -9.74
N GLU A 174 -3.48 11.63 -9.19
CA GLU A 174 -2.91 12.58 -8.23
C GLU A 174 -2.34 11.86 -7.01
N LEU A 175 -3.10 10.92 -6.42
CA LEU A 175 -2.65 10.15 -5.27
C LEU A 175 -1.41 9.32 -5.60
N CYS A 176 -1.43 8.57 -6.69
CA CYS A 176 -0.29 7.73 -7.07
C CYS A 176 0.95 8.56 -7.43
N THR A 177 0.77 9.74 -8.03
CA THR A 177 1.86 10.70 -8.28
C THR A 177 2.45 11.22 -6.96
N LEU A 178 1.61 11.54 -5.97
CA LEU A 178 2.06 11.89 -4.62
C LEU A 178 2.86 10.74 -3.99
N LEU A 179 2.34 9.51 -4.02
CA LEU A 179 3.02 8.34 -3.45
C LEU A 179 4.38 8.11 -4.14
N ARG A 180 4.45 8.24 -5.47
CA ARG A 180 5.69 8.14 -6.22
C ARG A 180 6.71 9.21 -5.80
N LYS A 181 6.26 10.45 -5.67
CA LYS A 181 7.10 11.56 -5.20
C LYS A 181 7.68 11.26 -3.81
N LEU A 182 6.84 10.81 -2.87
CA LEU A 182 7.29 10.43 -1.52
C LEU A 182 8.28 9.25 -1.53
N ALA A 183 8.06 8.26 -2.40
CA ALA A 183 9.01 7.15 -2.56
C ALA A 183 10.38 7.67 -3.00
N HIS A 184 10.43 8.48 -4.05
CA HIS A 184 11.67 8.96 -4.66
C HIS A 184 12.38 10.02 -3.81
N GLU A 185 11.67 11.06 -3.35
CA GLU A 185 12.28 12.20 -2.66
C GLU A 185 12.62 11.91 -1.19
N GLU A 186 11.79 11.08 -0.51
CA GLU A 186 11.99 10.73 0.89
C GLU A 186 12.57 9.33 1.09
N ASN A 187 12.95 8.65 0.00
CA ASN A 187 13.49 7.28 0.00
C ASN A 187 12.61 6.27 0.78
N LYS A 188 11.28 6.43 0.66
CA LYS A 188 10.33 5.52 1.31
C LYS A 188 10.11 4.25 0.49
N CYS A 189 9.87 3.14 1.17
CA CYS A 189 9.35 1.92 0.58
C CYS A 189 7.82 2.01 0.56
N ILE A 190 7.22 2.26 -0.60
CA ILE A 190 5.76 2.34 -0.74
C ILE A 190 5.27 1.13 -1.51
N PHE A 191 4.45 0.31 -0.84
CA PHE A 191 3.89 -0.92 -1.39
C PHE A 191 2.37 -0.88 -1.27
N PHE A 192 1.66 -0.83 -2.40
CA PHE A 192 0.20 -0.71 -2.39
C PHE A 192 -0.47 -1.75 -3.28
N SER A 193 -1.61 -2.26 -2.84
CA SER A 193 -2.41 -3.16 -3.65
C SER A 193 -3.33 -2.38 -4.58
N THR A 194 -3.50 -2.90 -5.78
CA THR A 194 -4.45 -2.36 -6.76
C THR A 194 -4.93 -3.46 -7.72
N HIS A 195 -6.08 -3.24 -8.33
CA HIS A 195 -6.57 -4.00 -9.48
C HIS A 195 -6.46 -3.20 -10.79
N GLU A 196 -5.95 -1.97 -10.73
CA GLU A 196 -5.80 -1.04 -11.84
C GLU A 196 -4.42 -1.21 -12.48
N LEU A 197 -4.39 -1.99 -13.57
CA LEU A 197 -3.15 -2.32 -14.25
C LEU A 197 -2.53 -1.11 -14.95
N ASP A 198 -3.34 -0.21 -15.49
CA ASP A 198 -2.93 1.03 -16.13
C ASP A 198 -2.10 1.93 -15.19
N ILE A 199 -2.57 2.16 -13.99
CA ILE A 199 -1.83 2.91 -12.95
C ILE A 199 -0.50 2.22 -12.61
N ALA A 200 -0.53 0.89 -12.44
CA ALA A 200 0.67 0.14 -12.12
C ALA A 200 1.73 0.26 -13.24
N LEU A 201 1.31 0.19 -14.50
CA LEU A 201 2.20 0.27 -15.66
C LEU A 201 2.75 1.67 -15.94
N GLU A 202 1.98 2.71 -15.61
CA GLU A 202 2.35 4.09 -15.94
C GLU A 202 3.14 4.78 -14.82
N LEU A 203 2.78 4.52 -13.56
CA LEU A 203 3.30 5.27 -12.43
C LEU A 203 4.25 4.48 -11.51
N CYS A 204 4.24 3.14 -11.55
CA CYS A 204 5.04 2.36 -10.61
C CYS A 204 6.41 1.97 -11.18
N ASP A 205 7.42 1.99 -10.32
CA ASP A 205 8.78 1.58 -10.63
C ASP A 205 8.87 0.06 -10.74
N SER A 206 8.14 -0.65 -9.88
CA SER A 206 8.10 -2.11 -9.80
C SER A 206 6.68 -2.63 -9.65
N ILE A 207 6.43 -3.84 -10.15
CA ILE A 207 5.16 -4.54 -10.02
C ILE A 207 5.39 -5.89 -9.33
N ALA A 208 4.63 -6.14 -8.28
CA ALA A 208 4.47 -7.44 -7.65
C ALA A 208 3.18 -8.06 -8.17
N LEU A 209 3.27 -9.03 -9.09
CA LEU A 209 2.11 -9.65 -9.75
C LEU A 209 1.77 -10.98 -9.10
N ILE A 210 0.55 -11.09 -8.56
CA ILE A 210 0.04 -12.35 -7.99
C ILE A 210 -0.74 -13.13 -9.05
N SER A 211 -0.24 -14.32 -9.36
CA SER A 211 -0.92 -15.35 -10.13
C SER A 211 -0.86 -16.64 -9.31
N PRO A 212 -1.82 -16.88 -8.40
CA PRO A 212 -1.72 -17.94 -7.41
C PRO A 212 -1.36 -19.32 -7.99
N PRO A 213 -0.45 -20.05 -7.33
CA PRO A 213 0.18 -19.74 -6.05
C PRO A 213 1.45 -18.88 -6.16
N GLN A 214 1.80 -18.42 -7.36
CA GLN A 214 3.03 -17.68 -7.63
C GLN A 214 2.82 -16.15 -7.46
N LEU A 215 3.89 -15.48 -7.00
CA LEU A 215 4.02 -14.03 -6.99
C LEU A 215 5.40 -13.66 -7.58
N HIS A 216 5.41 -12.78 -8.56
CA HIS A 216 6.63 -12.27 -9.19
C HIS A 216 6.80 -10.80 -8.90
N ILE A 217 7.97 -10.38 -8.44
CA ILE A 217 8.33 -8.98 -8.19
C ILE A 217 9.41 -8.59 -9.19
N LEU A 218 9.10 -7.66 -10.09
CA LEU A 218 10.01 -7.21 -11.15
C LEU A 218 9.86 -5.69 -11.35
N PRO A 219 10.91 -5.02 -11.84
CA PRO A 219 10.78 -3.68 -12.42
C PRO A 219 9.67 -3.67 -13.49
N THR A 220 8.92 -2.58 -13.59
CA THR A 220 7.74 -2.49 -14.46
C THR A 220 8.06 -2.87 -15.91
N GLU A 221 9.19 -2.40 -16.46
CA GLU A 221 9.62 -2.75 -17.83
C GLU A 221 9.90 -4.25 -18.01
N GLU A 222 10.51 -4.88 -17.02
CA GLU A 222 10.76 -6.33 -17.04
C GLU A 222 9.46 -7.12 -16.89
N MET A 223 8.53 -6.65 -16.04
CA MET A 223 7.23 -7.28 -15.85
C MET A 223 6.45 -7.30 -17.17
N VAL A 224 6.45 -6.20 -17.92
CA VAL A 224 5.80 -6.12 -19.25
C VAL A 224 6.43 -7.14 -20.22
N ARG A 225 7.75 -7.27 -20.26
CA ARG A 225 8.46 -8.17 -21.19
C ARG A 225 8.41 -9.64 -20.77
N SER A 226 8.09 -9.94 -19.52
CA SER A 226 8.14 -11.30 -18.95
C SER A 226 7.02 -12.22 -19.43
N GLY A 227 5.94 -11.67 -20.00
CA GLY A 227 4.72 -12.40 -20.35
C GLY A 227 3.86 -12.81 -19.14
N HIS A 228 4.20 -12.33 -17.93
CA HIS A 228 3.40 -12.67 -16.75
C HIS A 228 2.04 -11.96 -16.76
N ILE A 229 1.96 -10.72 -17.27
CA ILE A 229 0.72 -9.96 -17.36
C ILE A 229 -0.24 -10.63 -18.33
N GLU A 230 0.23 -11.07 -19.51
CA GLU A 230 -0.58 -11.75 -20.53
C GLU A 230 -1.23 -13.02 -19.98
N ARG A 231 -0.53 -13.74 -19.09
CA ARG A 231 -1.04 -14.97 -18.46
C ARG A 231 -2.28 -14.72 -17.60
N LEU A 232 -2.48 -13.51 -17.06
CA LEU A 232 -3.70 -13.16 -16.33
C LEU A 232 -4.95 -13.17 -17.23
N PHE A 233 -4.76 -13.01 -18.55
CA PHE A 233 -5.83 -12.86 -19.53
C PHE A 233 -5.99 -14.06 -20.47
N THR A 234 -5.26 -15.17 -20.24
CA THR A 234 -5.27 -16.36 -21.13
C THR A 234 -6.64 -17.01 -21.25
N THR A 235 -7.45 -16.99 -20.19
CA THR A 235 -8.76 -17.68 -20.14
C THR A 235 -9.94 -16.74 -20.40
N GLY A 236 -9.71 -15.45 -20.70
CA GLY A 236 -10.76 -14.45 -20.88
C GLY A 236 -10.93 -14.01 -22.34
N ILE A 237 -11.94 -13.16 -22.56
CA ILE A 237 -12.21 -12.47 -23.83
C ILE A 237 -11.30 -11.24 -24.01
N VAL A 238 -10.40 -11.00 -23.08
CA VAL A 238 -9.51 -9.84 -23.03
C VAL A 238 -8.07 -10.30 -23.27
N SER A 239 -7.26 -9.47 -23.91
CA SER A 239 -5.81 -9.64 -24.07
C SER A 239 -5.07 -8.40 -23.61
N PHE A 240 -3.85 -8.60 -23.17
CA PHE A 240 -2.90 -7.53 -22.92
C PHE A 240 -1.92 -7.43 -24.09
N ASP A 241 -1.70 -6.22 -24.58
CA ASP A 241 -0.69 -5.94 -25.58
C ASP A 241 0.53 -5.28 -24.90
N PRO A 242 1.70 -5.94 -24.88
CA PRO A 242 2.90 -5.43 -24.22
C PRO A 242 3.52 -4.23 -24.94
N GLU A 243 3.27 -4.06 -26.26
CA GLU A 243 3.83 -2.92 -27.03
C GLU A 243 3.08 -1.63 -26.72
N THR A 244 1.75 -1.69 -26.70
CA THR A 244 0.89 -0.54 -26.39
C THR A 244 0.57 -0.41 -24.90
N ARG A 245 0.90 -1.44 -24.09
CA ARG A 245 0.57 -1.57 -22.67
C ARG A 245 -0.93 -1.44 -22.37
N THR A 246 -1.74 -1.86 -23.31
CA THR A 246 -3.21 -1.74 -23.21
C THR A 246 -3.89 -3.08 -23.08
N VAL A 247 -5.04 -3.06 -22.43
CA VAL A 247 -5.94 -4.22 -22.35
C VAL A 247 -7.08 -4.02 -23.36
N SER A 248 -7.28 -4.98 -24.26
CA SER A 248 -8.31 -4.93 -25.31
C SER A 248 -9.11 -6.22 -25.36
N ILE A 249 -10.29 -6.16 -26.00
CA ILE A 249 -11.09 -7.35 -26.28
C ILE A 249 -10.44 -8.10 -27.44
N LYS A 250 -10.25 -9.42 -27.28
CA LYS A 250 -9.76 -10.28 -28.36
C LYS A 250 -10.71 -10.22 -29.54
N GLU A 251 -10.23 -9.81 -30.70
CA GLU A 251 -10.94 -9.99 -31.95
C GLU A 251 -11.15 -11.50 -32.19
N LYS A 252 -12.35 -11.90 -32.61
CA LYS A 252 -12.72 -13.29 -32.88
C LYS A 252 -12.09 -13.78 -34.17
#